data_81a659b37d7e572d91a82c938c43df09
#
_entry.id   81a659b37d7e572d91a82c938c43df09
#
_cell.length_a   1.000
_cell.length_b   1.000
_cell.length_c   1.000
_cell.angle_alpha   90.00
_cell.angle_beta   90.00
_cell.angle_gamma   90.00
#
_symmetry.space_group_name_H-M   'P 1'
#
loop_
_entity.id
_entity.type
_entity.pdbx_description
1 polymer ?
#
loop_
_entity_poly.entity_id
_entity_poly.type
_entity_poly.pdbx_seq_one_letter_code
_entity_poly.pdbx_strand_id
1 'polypeptide(L)'
;MSDNTSFVKTPPMGWNSWDCYGAAVNEETVRANAKFMAENLKQFGWQYIVVDIQWSNPIAQNHEYQPFTELCMDEYSRLIPAAERFPSAAGGKGFAPLAEYVHSLGLKFGIHIMRGIPRQAVHRNTAIKGTSRTAREIAKTSSICQWNTDMYGVDPEKEGAREYYDSIFELYKSWGVDFIKVDDICRELPHEESELVMLSESLRSCGRDMVLSLSPGAALPEKAELYKQVSNMWRITDDFWDNWPQLLDMFSRAQTWCIHAGAGHFPDADMLPVGAILQDYGPDGWTKFTKDEQITMMSLWSIMRSPLMIGGEMTKFDDFTMSLLTNADLIDCLNNTHSAHPLFRKTVDGGEQIAWFTSCTDGKSYYIALFNCGEKECSITAELPIDCTFSAREIWTGADSEVSGEITAFVKPHGAAMFRLTRV
;
A
#
# COMPACT_ATOMS: atom_id res chain seq x y z
N MET A 1 10.77 2.77 -22.79
CA MET A 1 9.99 2.59 -21.55
C MET A 1 9.53 3.96 -21.12
N SER A 2 8.24 4.16 -20.84
CA SER A 2 7.77 5.43 -20.25
C SER A 2 8.42 5.61 -18.89
N ASP A 3 8.83 6.83 -18.58
CA ASP A 3 9.45 7.16 -17.30
C ASP A 3 8.40 7.02 -16.17
N ASN A 4 8.47 5.92 -15.39
CA ASN A 4 7.60 5.64 -14.25
C ASN A 4 7.65 6.73 -13.17
N THR A 5 8.69 7.57 -13.20
CA THR A 5 8.94 8.61 -12.19
C THR A 5 8.10 9.86 -12.42
N SER A 6 7.48 10.01 -13.60
CA SER A 6 6.85 11.26 -14.01
C SER A 6 5.54 11.56 -13.27
N PHE A 7 4.76 10.55 -12.85
CA PHE A 7 3.43 10.74 -12.25
C PHE A 7 3.33 10.35 -10.78
N VAL A 8 4.26 9.55 -10.21
CA VAL A 8 4.31 9.17 -8.79
C VAL A 8 5.53 9.78 -8.13
N LYS A 9 5.48 11.07 -7.79
CA LYS A 9 6.62 11.81 -7.22
C LYS A 9 6.83 11.58 -5.73
N THR A 10 5.75 11.27 -5.02
CA THR A 10 5.71 11.05 -3.58
C THR A 10 5.07 9.70 -3.29
N PRO A 11 5.31 9.09 -2.11
CA PRO A 11 4.65 7.85 -1.74
C PRO A 11 3.12 7.96 -1.87
N PRO A 12 2.44 6.99 -2.50
CA PRO A 12 0.98 6.98 -2.55
C PRO A 12 0.34 7.02 -1.17
N MET A 13 -0.70 7.84 -1.02
CA MET A 13 -1.51 7.94 0.20
C MET A 13 -2.96 7.67 -0.14
N GLY A 14 -3.60 6.72 0.55
CA GLY A 14 -4.96 6.30 0.23
C GLY A 14 -5.60 5.43 1.30
N TRP A 15 -6.69 4.80 0.93
CA TRP A 15 -7.43 3.81 1.68
C TRP A 15 -7.58 2.54 0.85
N ASN A 16 -7.45 1.40 1.50
CA ASN A 16 -7.74 0.09 0.91
C ASN A 16 -8.73 -0.65 1.82
N SER A 17 -9.70 -1.31 1.22
CA SER A 17 -10.84 -1.90 1.92
C SER A 17 -10.53 -3.19 2.70
N TRP A 18 -9.32 -3.76 2.58
CA TRP A 18 -9.05 -5.10 3.10
C TRP A 18 -9.17 -5.20 4.63
N ASP A 19 -8.42 -4.38 5.38
CA ASP A 19 -8.37 -4.54 6.85
C ASP A 19 -9.70 -4.30 7.53
N CYS A 20 -10.57 -3.47 6.94
CA CYS A 20 -11.88 -3.17 7.53
C CYS A 20 -13.00 -4.07 7.02
N TYR A 21 -13.01 -4.49 5.75
CA TYR A 21 -14.13 -5.22 5.16
C TYR A 21 -13.76 -6.56 4.53
N GLY A 22 -12.46 -6.88 4.42
CA GLY A 22 -12.02 -8.08 3.72
C GLY A 22 -12.63 -8.19 2.32
N ALA A 23 -13.06 -9.39 1.97
CA ALA A 23 -13.74 -9.66 0.70
C ALA A 23 -15.20 -9.15 0.66
N ALA A 24 -15.77 -8.73 1.81
CA ALA A 24 -17.16 -8.27 1.92
C ALA A 24 -17.40 -6.83 1.43
N VAL A 25 -16.34 -6.08 1.08
CA VAL A 25 -16.46 -4.70 0.57
C VAL A 25 -17.52 -4.57 -0.52
N ASN A 26 -18.32 -3.51 -0.49
CA ASN A 26 -19.38 -3.24 -1.44
C ASN A 26 -19.41 -1.75 -1.86
N GLU A 27 -20.24 -1.42 -2.83
CA GLU A 27 -20.31 -0.06 -3.37
C GLU A 27 -20.70 0.99 -2.32
N GLU A 28 -21.59 0.67 -1.39
CA GLU A 28 -22.05 1.60 -0.35
C GLU A 28 -20.89 1.99 0.58
N THR A 29 -20.13 0.99 1.06
CA THR A 29 -18.99 1.23 1.95
C THR A 29 -17.86 1.98 1.25
N VAL A 30 -17.59 1.68 -0.03
CA VAL A 30 -16.60 2.42 -0.83
C VAL A 30 -17.00 3.89 -0.99
N ARG A 31 -18.28 4.15 -1.31
CA ARG A 31 -18.79 5.53 -1.45
C ARG A 31 -18.72 6.32 -0.14
N ALA A 32 -19.04 5.68 0.99
CA ALA A 32 -18.98 6.31 2.30
C ALA A 32 -17.53 6.71 2.66
N ASN A 33 -16.59 5.80 2.50
CA ASN A 33 -15.17 6.06 2.75
C ASN A 33 -14.59 7.11 1.77
N ALA A 34 -14.94 7.06 0.50
CA ALA A 34 -14.52 8.07 -0.48
C ALA A 34 -15.03 9.47 -0.10
N LYS A 35 -16.29 9.59 0.31
CA LYS A 35 -16.85 10.86 0.78
C LYS A 35 -16.12 11.37 2.01
N PHE A 36 -15.88 10.51 3.01
CA PHE A 36 -15.16 10.89 4.22
C PHE A 36 -13.74 11.38 3.91
N MET A 37 -12.99 10.66 3.08
CA MET A 37 -11.64 11.08 2.66
C MET A 37 -11.67 12.44 1.96
N ALA A 38 -12.61 12.67 1.06
CA ALA A 38 -12.73 13.94 0.34
C ALA A 38 -12.99 15.14 1.28
N GLU A 39 -13.83 14.94 2.29
CA GLU A 39 -14.24 15.97 3.23
C GLU A 39 -13.19 16.25 4.32
N ASN A 40 -12.42 15.22 4.75
CA ASN A 40 -11.60 15.32 5.95
C ASN A 40 -10.09 15.14 5.70
N LEU A 41 -9.67 14.35 4.71
CA LEU A 41 -8.28 13.92 4.54
C LEU A 41 -7.61 14.41 3.25
N LYS A 42 -8.37 14.68 2.21
CA LYS A 42 -7.85 15.09 0.89
C LYS A 42 -6.90 16.28 0.94
N GLN A 43 -7.20 17.30 1.78
CA GLN A 43 -6.34 18.47 1.95
C GLN A 43 -4.95 18.17 2.48
N PHE A 44 -4.76 16.98 3.09
CA PHE A 44 -3.49 16.48 3.60
C PHE A 44 -2.77 15.55 2.60
N GLY A 45 -3.31 15.38 1.37
CA GLY A 45 -2.68 14.58 0.32
C GLY A 45 -3.20 13.15 0.17
N TRP A 46 -4.16 12.71 0.99
CA TRP A 46 -4.84 11.42 0.82
C TRP A 46 -5.73 11.45 -0.41
N GLN A 47 -5.56 10.48 -1.33
CA GLN A 47 -6.20 10.59 -2.64
C GLN A 47 -6.67 9.29 -3.27
N TYR A 48 -6.15 8.11 -2.87
CA TYR A 48 -6.53 6.85 -3.49
C TYR A 48 -7.62 6.14 -2.69
N ILE A 49 -8.64 5.62 -3.38
CA ILE A 49 -9.69 4.74 -2.86
C ILE A 49 -9.57 3.42 -3.58
N VAL A 50 -9.11 2.37 -2.89
CA VAL A 50 -8.80 1.07 -3.48
C VAL A 50 -9.78 0.00 -2.99
N VAL A 51 -10.49 -0.62 -3.94
CA VAL A 51 -11.35 -1.78 -3.70
C VAL A 51 -10.50 -3.04 -3.76
N ASP A 52 -10.38 -3.75 -2.64
CA ASP A 52 -9.57 -4.96 -2.55
C ASP A 52 -10.31 -6.22 -3.05
N ILE A 53 -9.69 -7.38 -2.97
CA ILE A 53 -10.22 -8.71 -3.33
C ILE A 53 -11.53 -8.98 -2.55
N GLN A 54 -12.51 -9.70 -3.00
CA GLN A 54 -12.83 -10.33 -4.30
C GLN A 54 -14.05 -9.63 -4.94
N TRP A 55 -13.89 -8.45 -5.48
CA TRP A 55 -14.98 -7.65 -6.04
C TRP A 55 -15.79 -8.34 -7.15
N SER A 56 -15.23 -9.35 -7.81
CA SER A 56 -15.88 -10.15 -8.86
C SER A 56 -16.68 -11.36 -8.33
N ASN A 57 -16.60 -11.65 -7.01
CA ASN A 57 -17.33 -12.73 -6.39
C ASN A 57 -18.68 -12.21 -5.83
N PRO A 58 -19.85 -12.67 -6.33
CA PRO A 58 -21.15 -12.15 -5.90
C PRO A 58 -21.51 -12.50 -4.45
N ILE A 59 -20.89 -13.55 -3.90
CA ILE A 59 -21.18 -14.08 -2.55
C ILE A 59 -20.01 -13.93 -1.57
N ALA A 60 -18.99 -13.15 -1.92
CA ALA A 60 -17.85 -12.91 -1.04
C ALA A 60 -18.28 -12.26 0.28
N GLN A 61 -17.66 -12.70 1.36
CA GLN A 61 -17.89 -12.23 2.72
C GLN A 61 -16.67 -12.44 3.60
N ASN A 62 -16.49 -11.57 4.59
CA ASN A 62 -15.43 -11.62 5.58
C ASN A 62 -14.01 -11.59 4.96
N HIS A 63 -12.99 -11.97 5.74
CA HIS A 63 -11.59 -12.15 5.30
C HIS A 63 -11.31 -13.59 4.85
N GLU A 64 -12.33 -14.33 4.43
CA GLU A 64 -12.19 -15.71 3.99
C GLU A 64 -12.48 -15.82 2.49
N TYR A 65 -11.66 -16.61 1.79
CA TYR A 65 -11.87 -16.92 0.39
C TYR A 65 -12.72 -18.17 0.25
N GLN A 66 -13.73 -18.10 -0.59
CA GLN A 66 -14.57 -19.25 -0.90
C GLN A 66 -13.96 -19.99 -2.09
N PRO A 67 -13.40 -21.21 -1.90
CA PRO A 67 -12.73 -21.93 -2.96
C PRO A 67 -13.71 -22.28 -4.10
N PHE A 68 -13.22 -22.11 -5.34
CA PHE A 68 -13.94 -22.46 -6.57
C PHE A 68 -15.28 -21.77 -6.77
N THR A 69 -15.46 -20.58 -6.19
CA THR A 69 -16.66 -19.77 -6.41
C THR A 69 -16.79 -19.36 -7.87
N GLU A 70 -18.01 -19.27 -8.37
CA GLU A 70 -18.29 -18.71 -9.68
C GLU A 70 -18.10 -17.19 -9.67
N LEU A 71 -17.09 -16.72 -10.38
CA LEU A 71 -16.77 -15.30 -10.49
C LEU A 71 -17.53 -14.64 -11.64
N CYS A 72 -17.87 -13.37 -11.49
CA CYS A 72 -18.40 -12.56 -12.57
C CYS A 72 -17.26 -12.26 -13.58
N MET A 73 -17.49 -12.66 -14.82
CA MET A 73 -16.49 -12.61 -15.89
C MET A 73 -17.17 -12.32 -17.23
N ASP A 74 -16.51 -11.54 -18.09
CA ASP A 74 -16.99 -11.31 -19.45
C ASP A 74 -16.63 -12.46 -20.41
N GLU A 75 -17.08 -12.34 -21.65
CA GLU A 75 -16.86 -13.32 -22.71
C GLU A 75 -15.38 -13.48 -23.13
N TYR A 76 -14.51 -12.53 -22.73
CA TYR A 76 -13.08 -12.49 -23.03
C TYR A 76 -12.19 -12.87 -21.85
N SER A 77 -12.69 -13.66 -20.93
CA SER A 77 -11.92 -14.15 -19.77
C SER A 77 -11.55 -13.10 -18.72
N ARG A 78 -12.13 -11.89 -18.78
CA ARG A 78 -11.79 -10.80 -17.87
C ARG A 78 -12.81 -10.69 -16.74
N LEU A 79 -12.32 -10.53 -15.51
CA LEU A 79 -13.19 -10.32 -14.35
C LEU A 79 -13.94 -8.99 -14.46
N ILE A 80 -15.21 -9.00 -14.03
CA ILE A 80 -16.07 -7.82 -13.92
C ILE A 80 -16.68 -7.75 -12.51
N PRO A 81 -17.00 -6.54 -11.99
CA PRO A 81 -17.56 -6.42 -10.65
C PRO A 81 -18.95 -7.11 -10.55
N ALA A 82 -19.15 -7.80 -9.43
CA ALA A 82 -20.42 -8.43 -9.11
C ALA A 82 -21.50 -7.37 -8.84
N ALA A 83 -22.54 -7.34 -9.68
CA ALA A 83 -23.60 -6.32 -9.59
C ALA A 83 -24.42 -6.42 -8.28
N GLU A 84 -24.44 -7.57 -7.62
CA GLU A 84 -25.05 -7.79 -6.32
C GLU A 84 -24.38 -6.94 -5.23
N ARG A 85 -23.10 -6.66 -5.36
CA ARG A 85 -22.28 -5.90 -4.40
C ARG A 85 -21.94 -4.50 -4.92
N PHE A 86 -21.86 -4.35 -6.23
CA PHE A 86 -21.57 -3.10 -6.92
C PHE A 86 -22.69 -2.80 -7.93
N PRO A 87 -23.88 -2.36 -7.45
CA PRO A 87 -25.06 -2.23 -8.31
C PRO A 87 -24.89 -1.31 -9.52
N SER A 88 -24.04 -0.27 -9.39
CA SER A 88 -23.78 0.65 -10.49
C SER A 88 -23.02 0.00 -11.65
N ALA A 89 -22.38 -1.15 -11.44
CA ALA A 89 -21.68 -1.92 -12.48
C ALA A 89 -22.62 -2.69 -13.42
N ALA A 90 -23.90 -2.79 -13.07
CA ALA A 90 -24.88 -3.52 -13.86
C ALA A 90 -24.96 -3.03 -15.31
N GLY A 91 -25.32 -3.96 -16.22
CA GLY A 91 -25.44 -3.65 -17.65
C GLY A 91 -24.10 -3.48 -18.37
N GLY A 92 -23.04 -4.10 -17.87
CA GLY A 92 -21.71 -4.10 -18.52
C GLY A 92 -20.89 -2.83 -18.26
N LYS A 93 -21.31 -1.97 -17.34
CA LYS A 93 -20.62 -0.70 -17.04
C LYS A 93 -19.29 -0.87 -16.27
N GLY A 94 -19.10 -2.05 -15.65
CA GLY A 94 -17.94 -2.27 -14.80
C GLY A 94 -17.82 -1.25 -13.67
N PHE A 95 -16.61 -0.91 -13.27
CA PHE A 95 -16.41 0.10 -12.24
C PHE A 95 -16.52 1.55 -12.72
N ALA A 96 -16.80 1.82 -14.01
CA ALA A 96 -16.82 3.19 -14.53
C ALA A 96 -17.72 4.15 -13.70
N PRO A 97 -18.97 3.81 -13.29
CA PRO A 97 -19.79 4.73 -12.51
C PRO A 97 -19.26 4.98 -11.09
N LEU A 98 -18.61 3.97 -10.48
CA LEU A 98 -18.01 4.14 -9.15
C LEU A 98 -16.74 4.98 -9.23
N ALA A 99 -15.89 4.73 -10.22
CA ALA A 99 -14.69 5.55 -10.48
C ALA A 99 -15.05 7.01 -10.80
N GLU A 100 -16.08 7.24 -11.62
CA GLU A 100 -16.60 8.59 -11.91
C GLU A 100 -17.07 9.31 -10.64
N TYR A 101 -17.77 8.60 -9.73
CA TYR A 101 -18.13 9.14 -8.43
C TYR A 101 -16.89 9.55 -7.60
N VAL A 102 -15.90 8.66 -7.48
CA VAL A 102 -14.66 8.94 -6.75
C VAL A 102 -13.91 10.13 -7.37
N HIS A 103 -13.83 10.19 -8.69
CA HIS A 103 -13.23 11.31 -9.40
C HIS A 103 -13.99 12.63 -9.19
N SER A 104 -15.33 12.59 -9.11
CA SER A 104 -16.15 13.77 -8.83
C SER A 104 -15.84 14.42 -7.48
N LEU A 105 -15.33 13.62 -6.52
CA LEU A 105 -14.85 14.09 -5.23
C LEU A 105 -13.38 14.62 -5.31
N GLY A 106 -12.74 14.53 -6.46
CA GLY A 106 -11.34 14.91 -6.69
C GLY A 106 -10.35 13.91 -6.08
N LEU A 107 -10.77 12.65 -5.97
CA LEU A 107 -9.96 11.50 -5.54
C LEU A 107 -9.61 10.60 -6.73
N LYS A 108 -8.81 9.57 -6.51
CA LYS A 108 -8.39 8.59 -7.49
C LYS A 108 -8.93 7.20 -7.13
N PHE A 109 -9.34 6.44 -8.14
CA PHE A 109 -9.96 5.13 -7.96
C PHE A 109 -8.97 4.00 -8.23
N GLY A 110 -8.92 2.99 -7.36
CA GLY A 110 -8.08 1.82 -7.50
C GLY A 110 -8.81 0.51 -7.28
N ILE A 111 -8.22 -0.56 -7.78
CA ILE A 111 -8.69 -1.93 -7.60
C ILE A 111 -7.55 -2.89 -7.29
N HIS A 112 -7.88 -3.96 -6.61
CA HIS A 112 -7.03 -5.14 -6.46
C HIS A 112 -7.30 -6.12 -7.61
N ILE A 113 -6.26 -6.81 -8.06
CA ILE A 113 -6.37 -7.97 -8.94
C ILE A 113 -5.41 -9.07 -8.48
N MET A 114 -5.75 -10.32 -8.77
CA MET A 114 -4.78 -11.41 -8.75
C MET A 114 -3.99 -11.41 -10.05
N ARG A 115 -2.71 -11.83 -10.04
CA ARG A 115 -2.04 -12.18 -11.30
C ARG A 115 -2.73 -13.33 -12.00
N GLY A 116 -2.49 -13.46 -13.29
CA GLY A 116 -2.92 -14.64 -14.05
C GLY A 116 -4.29 -14.52 -14.70
N ILE A 117 -4.86 -15.69 -14.99
CA ILE A 117 -6.14 -15.86 -15.69
C ILE A 117 -7.11 -16.69 -14.85
N PRO A 118 -8.41 -16.35 -14.79
CA PRO A 118 -9.39 -17.12 -14.01
C PRO A 118 -9.40 -18.60 -14.39
N ARG A 119 -9.32 -19.48 -13.40
CA ARG A 119 -9.48 -20.94 -13.62
C ARG A 119 -10.82 -21.23 -14.29
N GLN A 120 -11.85 -20.46 -13.96
CA GLN A 120 -13.15 -20.51 -14.60
C GLN A 120 -13.07 -20.27 -16.10
N ALA A 121 -12.28 -19.27 -16.54
CA ALA A 121 -12.04 -19.00 -17.97
C ALA A 121 -11.34 -20.17 -18.67
N VAL A 122 -10.31 -20.72 -18.03
CA VAL A 122 -9.58 -21.90 -18.54
C VAL A 122 -10.49 -23.13 -18.63
N HIS A 123 -11.34 -23.36 -17.61
CA HIS A 123 -12.30 -24.45 -17.61
C HIS A 123 -13.32 -24.32 -18.74
N ARG A 124 -13.89 -23.11 -18.90
CA ARG A 124 -14.89 -22.81 -19.94
C ARG A 124 -14.28 -22.64 -21.33
N ASN A 125 -12.95 -22.52 -21.40
CA ASN A 125 -12.17 -22.27 -22.63
C ASN A 125 -12.64 -21.02 -23.37
N THR A 126 -12.84 -19.92 -22.64
CA THR A 126 -13.29 -18.64 -23.18
C THR A 126 -12.25 -17.97 -24.08
N ALA A 127 -12.70 -17.07 -24.95
CA ALA A 127 -11.83 -16.39 -25.92
C ALA A 127 -10.88 -15.38 -25.26
N ILE A 128 -9.76 -15.11 -25.90
CA ILE A 128 -8.88 -13.98 -25.62
C ILE A 128 -9.18 -12.86 -26.62
N LYS A 129 -9.51 -11.68 -26.11
CA LYS A 129 -9.93 -10.56 -26.93
C LYS A 129 -8.88 -10.16 -27.97
N GLY A 130 -9.30 -10.00 -29.21
CA GLY A 130 -8.43 -9.55 -30.30
C GLY A 130 -7.56 -10.65 -30.92
N THR A 131 -7.74 -11.91 -30.52
CA THR A 131 -6.99 -13.06 -31.01
C THR A 131 -7.91 -14.22 -31.41
N SER A 132 -7.36 -15.25 -32.01
CA SER A 132 -8.01 -16.57 -32.19
C SER A 132 -7.74 -17.54 -31.04
N ARG A 133 -7.00 -17.09 -30.00
CA ARG A 133 -6.58 -17.92 -28.87
C ARG A 133 -7.66 -17.95 -27.79
N THR A 134 -7.53 -18.95 -26.92
CA THR A 134 -8.43 -19.19 -25.80
C THR A 134 -7.66 -19.20 -24.47
N ALA A 135 -8.39 -19.04 -23.35
CA ALA A 135 -7.83 -19.08 -22.01
C ALA A 135 -6.98 -20.34 -21.73
N ARG A 136 -7.39 -21.47 -22.29
CA ARG A 136 -6.70 -22.74 -22.09
C ARG A 136 -5.34 -22.79 -22.78
N GLU A 137 -5.17 -22.05 -23.89
CA GLU A 137 -3.92 -22.04 -24.65
C GLU A 137 -2.84 -21.17 -24.01
N ILE A 138 -3.22 -20.17 -23.22
CA ILE A 138 -2.28 -19.22 -22.58
C ILE A 138 -2.05 -19.48 -21.09
N ALA A 139 -2.87 -20.32 -20.48
CA ALA A 139 -2.76 -20.62 -19.03
C ALA A 139 -1.52 -21.47 -18.71
N LYS A 140 -0.80 -21.09 -17.67
CA LYS A 140 0.25 -21.86 -17.00
C LYS A 140 -0.35 -22.59 -15.81
N THR A 141 -1.00 -23.73 -16.06
CA THR A 141 -1.79 -24.44 -15.03
C THR A 141 -0.97 -25.04 -13.90
N SER A 142 0.35 -25.10 -14.03
CA SER A 142 1.29 -25.45 -12.96
C SER A 142 1.62 -24.27 -12.02
N SER A 143 1.30 -23.03 -12.44
CA SER A 143 1.45 -21.84 -11.61
C SER A 143 0.10 -21.51 -10.97
N ILE A 144 0.01 -21.70 -9.66
CA ILE A 144 -1.21 -21.55 -8.87
C ILE A 144 -0.91 -20.75 -7.60
N CYS A 145 -1.86 -19.92 -7.19
CA CYS A 145 -1.84 -19.31 -5.87
C CYS A 145 -2.19 -20.38 -4.81
N GLN A 146 -1.41 -20.45 -3.72
CA GLN A 146 -1.61 -21.46 -2.67
C GLN A 146 -2.77 -21.09 -1.72
N TRP A 147 -3.05 -19.82 -1.56
CA TRP A 147 -4.05 -19.30 -0.61
C TRP A 147 -5.36 -18.88 -1.29
N ASN A 148 -5.41 -18.75 -2.61
CA ASN A 148 -6.61 -18.40 -3.37
C ASN A 148 -6.73 -19.28 -4.63
N THR A 149 -7.92 -19.84 -4.85
CA THR A 149 -8.17 -20.80 -5.93
C THR A 149 -8.62 -20.17 -7.24
N ASP A 150 -8.71 -18.84 -7.32
CA ASP A 150 -9.39 -18.16 -8.43
C ASP A 150 -8.62 -18.21 -9.75
N MET A 151 -7.27 -18.23 -9.68
CA MET A 151 -6.43 -18.00 -10.86
C MET A 151 -5.44 -19.14 -11.15
N TYR A 152 -5.07 -19.25 -12.42
CA TYR A 152 -3.80 -19.85 -12.90
C TYR A 152 -2.88 -18.72 -13.36
N GLY A 153 -1.57 -18.97 -13.42
CA GLY A 153 -0.63 -18.09 -14.10
C GLY A 153 -0.92 -18.00 -15.61
N VAL A 154 -0.40 -16.98 -16.24
CA VAL A 154 -0.34 -16.84 -17.71
C VAL A 154 1.07 -17.14 -18.16
N ASP A 155 1.21 -17.93 -19.23
CA ASP A 155 2.51 -18.27 -19.83
C ASP A 155 2.93 -17.18 -20.82
N PRO A 156 3.94 -16.36 -20.53
CA PRO A 156 4.35 -15.26 -21.42
C PRO A 156 4.87 -15.69 -22.78
N GLU A 157 5.25 -16.96 -22.95
CA GLU A 157 5.75 -17.50 -24.21
C GLU A 157 4.61 -17.91 -25.16
N LYS A 158 3.37 -17.89 -24.68
CA LYS A 158 2.20 -18.26 -25.47
C LYS A 158 1.64 -17.09 -26.26
N GLU A 159 1.35 -17.32 -27.53
CA GLU A 159 0.61 -16.38 -28.37
C GLU A 159 -0.78 -16.12 -27.76
N GLY A 160 -1.14 -14.85 -27.58
CA GLY A 160 -2.37 -14.44 -26.92
C GLY A 160 -2.18 -14.03 -25.42
N ALA A 161 -1.05 -14.37 -24.81
CA ALA A 161 -0.77 -14.04 -23.41
C ALA A 161 -0.65 -12.52 -23.20
N ARG A 162 0.10 -11.84 -24.07
CA ARG A 162 0.25 -10.38 -24.05
C ARG A 162 -1.07 -9.68 -24.33
N GLU A 163 -1.79 -10.10 -25.34
CA GLU A 163 -3.09 -9.55 -25.74
C GLU A 163 -4.12 -9.71 -24.62
N TYR A 164 -4.03 -10.78 -23.81
CA TYR A 164 -4.88 -10.93 -22.64
C TYR A 164 -4.65 -9.80 -21.63
N TYR A 165 -3.41 -9.55 -21.21
CA TYR A 165 -3.09 -8.45 -20.30
C TYR A 165 -3.37 -7.07 -20.90
N ASP A 166 -3.06 -6.86 -22.18
CA ASP A 166 -3.39 -5.62 -22.89
C ASP A 166 -4.90 -5.36 -22.84
N SER A 167 -5.72 -6.41 -23.05
CA SER A 167 -7.17 -6.29 -23.01
C SER A 167 -7.72 -5.98 -21.60
N ILE A 168 -7.08 -6.50 -20.55
CA ILE A 168 -7.42 -6.21 -19.16
C ILE A 168 -7.16 -4.72 -18.83
N PHE A 169 -5.98 -4.21 -19.17
CA PHE A 169 -5.64 -2.82 -18.83
C PHE A 169 -6.41 -1.81 -19.70
N GLU A 170 -6.76 -2.16 -20.93
CA GLU A 170 -7.71 -1.37 -21.72
C GLU A 170 -9.10 -1.34 -21.08
N LEU A 171 -9.56 -2.45 -20.50
CA LEU A 171 -10.81 -2.49 -19.76
C LEU A 171 -10.74 -1.59 -18.51
N TYR A 172 -9.68 -1.70 -17.70
CA TYR A 172 -9.52 -0.89 -16.48
C TYR A 172 -9.33 0.59 -16.80
N LYS A 173 -8.63 0.92 -17.89
CA LYS A 173 -8.59 2.28 -18.41
C LYS A 173 -9.99 2.80 -18.76
N SER A 174 -10.82 1.98 -19.41
CA SER A 174 -12.20 2.36 -19.75
C SER A 174 -13.09 2.59 -18.51
N TRP A 175 -12.75 1.96 -17.38
CA TRP A 175 -13.40 2.20 -16.10
C TRP A 175 -12.85 3.42 -15.34
N GLY A 176 -11.74 3.98 -15.79
CA GLY A 176 -11.11 5.12 -15.11
C GLY A 176 -10.26 4.73 -13.90
N VAL A 177 -9.69 3.51 -13.88
CA VAL A 177 -8.80 3.07 -12.79
C VAL A 177 -7.48 3.85 -12.80
N ASP A 178 -7.02 4.27 -11.62
CA ASP A 178 -5.77 5.04 -11.40
C ASP A 178 -4.72 4.27 -10.57
N PHE A 179 -5.13 3.18 -9.93
CA PHE A 179 -4.27 2.38 -9.05
C PHE A 179 -4.64 0.90 -9.15
N ILE A 180 -3.63 0.05 -9.30
CA ILE A 180 -3.82 -1.41 -9.36
C ILE A 180 -2.88 -2.07 -8.35
N LYS A 181 -3.45 -2.78 -7.37
CA LYS A 181 -2.75 -3.72 -6.50
C LYS A 181 -2.82 -5.10 -7.16
N VAL A 182 -1.66 -5.65 -7.51
CA VAL A 182 -1.56 -7.01 -8.07
C VAL A 182 -1.04 -7.95 -7.01
N ASP A 183 -1.79 -8.98 -6.72
CA ASP A 183 -1.48 -9.96 -5.70
C ASP A 183 -0.94 -11.28 -6.27
N ASP A 184 -0.30 -12.10 -5.42
CA ASP A 184 0.35 -13.38 -5.77
C ASP A 184 1.51 -13.22 -6.77
N ILE A 185 2.24 -12.11 -6.72
CA ILE A 185 3.31 -11.84 -7.69
C ILE A 185 4.61 -11.29 -7.07
N CYS A 186 4.54 -10.59 -5.93
CA CYS A 186 5.71 -9.87 -5.41
C CYS A 186 6.76 -10.82 -4.81
N ARG A 187 6.37 -11.77 -3.97
CA ARG A 187 7.27 -12.74 -3.33
C ARG A 187 7.59 -13.96 -4.18
N GLU A 188 6.81 -14.25 -5.20
CA GLU A 188 6.91 -15.46 -6.01
C GLU A 188 8.03 -15.42 -7.08
N LEU A 189 8.78 -14.32 -7.12
CA LEU A 189 9.99 -14.25 -7.94
C LEU A 189 11.06 -15.25 -7.42
N PRO A 190 11.77 -15.95 -8.30
CA PRO A 190 11.92 -15.72 -9.73
C PRO A 190 10.90 -16.45 -10.62
N HIS A 191 9.99 -17.25 -10.08
CA HIS A 191 9.11 -18.12 -10.87
C HIS A 191 8.16 -17.37 -11.79
N GLU A 192 7.73 -16.16 -11.37
CA GLU A 192 6.73 -15.34 -12.07
C GLU A 192 7.31 -14.04 -12.65
N GLU A 193 8.63 -13.91 -12.70
CA GLU A 193 9.31 -12.69 -13.18
C GLU A 193 8.88 -12.31 -14.61
N SER A 194 8.84 -13.29 -15.52
CA SER A 194 8.45 -13.03 -16.92
C SER A 194 6.98 -12.59 -17.04
N GLU A 195 6.10 -13.16 -16.22
CA GLU A 195 4.69 -12.75 -16.17
C GLU A 195 4.56 -11.33 -15.60
N LEU A 196 5.30 -10.98 -14.55
CA LEU A 196 5.34 -9.64 -13.98
C LEU A 196 5.81 -8.59 -14.99
N VAL A 197 6.88 -8.88 -15.72
CA VAL A 197 7.40 -7.97 -16.75
C VAL A 197 6.35 -7.73 -17.82
N MET A 198 5.73 -8.80 -18.34
CA MET A 198 4.68 -8.70 -19.37
C MET A 198 3.46 -7.90 -18.88
N LEU A 199 3.01 -8.17 -17.63
CA LEU A 199 1.91 -7.43 -16.99
C LEU A 199 2.23 -5.94 -16.89
N SER A 200 3.42 -5.60 -16.38
CA SER A 200 3.86 -4.21 -16.24
C SER A 200 3.94 -3.49 -17.60
N GLU A 201 4.49 -4.13 -18.61
CA GLU A 201 4.56 -3.57 -19.96
C GLU A 201 3.18 -3.34 -20.55
N SER A 202 2.24 -4.28 -20.36
CA SER A 202 0.85 -4.14 -20.82
C SER A 202 0.16 -2.96 -20.13
N LEU A 203 0.33 -2.82 -18.81
CA LEU A 203 -0.20 -1.68 -18.06
C LEU A 203 0.36 -0.36 -18.60
N ARG A 204 1.69 -0.27 -18.81
CA ARG A 204 2.33 0.96 -19.31
C ARG A 204 1.90 1.31 -20.75
N SER A 205 1.61 0.32 -21.58
CA SER A 205 1.20 0.53 -22.97
C SER A 205 -0.27 0.94 -23.14
N CYS A 206 -1.11 0.80 -22.11
CA CYS A 206 -2.53 1.14 -22.21
C CYS A 206 -2.80 2.65 -22.40
N GLY A 207 -1.80 3.51 -22.13
CA GLY A 207 -1.91 4.97 -22.32
C GLY A 207 -2.70 5.69 -21.22
N ARG A 208 -2.83 5.09 -20.03
CA ARG A 208 -3.31 5.73 -18.81
C ARG A 208 -2.29 5.54 -17.70
N ASP A 209 -1.98 6.60 -16.97
CA ASP A 209 -1.15 6.54 -15.78
C ASP A 209 -1.91 5.81 -14.65
N MET A 210 -1.43 4.63 -14.29
CA MET A 210 -1.94 3.83 -13.17
C MET A 210 -0.78 3.44 -12.27
N VAL A 211 -0.93 3.66 -10.97
CA VAL A 211 0.02 3.16 -9.98
C VAL A 211 -0.02 1.64 -9.98
N LEU A 212 1.14 0.99 -10.07
CA LEU A 212 1.28 -0.45 -9.94
C LEU A 212 1.88 -0.78 -8.57
N SER A 213 1.08 -1.44 -7.75
CA SER A 213 1.44 -1.97 -6.43
C SER A 213 1.53 -3.50 -6.49
N LEU A 214 2.61 -4.06 -5.95
CA LEU A 214 2.86 -5.50 -5.95
C LEU A 214 2.75 -6.09 -4.55
N SER A 215 1.96 -7.16 -4.40
CA SER A 215 1.78 -7.94 -3.15
C SER A 215 1.68 -9.44 -3.42
N PRO A 216 1.63 -10.29 -2.36
CA PRO A 216 2.09 -10.02 -1.01
C PRO A 216 3.62 -10.05 -0.96
N GLY A 217 4.20 -9.47 0.09
CA GLY A 217 5.63 -9.57 0.35
C GLY A 217 6.00 -10.90 1.08
N ALA A 218 7.23 -11.08 1.49
CA ALA A 218 8.28 -10.08 1.40
C ALA A 218 8.97 -10.13 0.03
N ALA A 219 9.15 -8.96 -0.56
CA ALA A 219 9.97 -8.80 -1.76
C ALA A 219 11.41 -9.27 -1.52
N LEU A 220 12.10 -9.67 -2.58
CA LEU A 220 13.48 -10.16 -2.56
C LEU A 220 14.45 -8.98 -2.74
N PRO A 221 15.31 -8.65 -1.76
CA PRO A 221 16.23 -7.50 -1.86
C PRO A 221 17.15 -7.53 -3.07
N GLU A 222 17.58 -8.72 -3.50
CA GLU A 222 18.40 -8.92 -4.69
C GLU A 222 17.68 -8.59 -6.01
N LYS A 223 16.35 -8.45 -5.98
CA LYS A 223 15.49 -8.06 -7.10
C LYS A 223 15.04 -6.60 -7.05
N ALA A 224 15.58 -5.79 -6.14
CA ALA A 224 15.17 -4.39 -5.94
C ALA A 224 15.15 -3.57 -7.24
N GLU A 225 16.14 -3.74 -8.10
CA GLU A 225 16.21 -3.02 -9.38
C GLU A 225 15.10 -3.44 -10.35
N LEU A 226 14.68 -4.70 -10.33
CA LEU A 226 13.52 -5.15 -11.11
C LEU A 226 12.25 -4.49 -10.60
N TYR A 227 11.98 -4.50 -9.28
CA TYR A 227 10.79 -3.87 -8.73
C TYR A 227 10.70 -2.39 -9.09
N LYS A 228 11.82 -1.64 -9.02
CA LYS A 228 11.87 -0.23 -9.44
C LYS A 228 11.51 -0.03 -10.93
N GLN A 229 11.91 -0.97 -11.79
CA GLN A 229 11.64 -0.89 -13.22
C GLN A 229 10.18 -1.19 -13.56
N VAL A 230 9.59 -2.17 -12.88
CA VAL A 230 8.29 -2.72 -13.27
C VAL A 230 7.12 -2.16 -12.47
N SER A 231 7.35 -1.56 -11.28
CA SER A 231 6.27 -1.12 -10.38
C SER A 231 6.53 0.25 -9.75
N ASN A 232 5.52 0.77 -9.06
CA ASN A 232 5.62 2.01 -8.29
C ASN A 232 5.75 1.75 -6.80
N MET A 233 5.25 0.61 -6.31
CA MET A 233 5.42 0.16 -4.94
C MET A 233 5.40 -1.36 -4.87
N TRP A 234 6.09 -1.92 -3.89
CA TRP A 234 6.19 -3.36 -3.67
C TRP A 234 6.28 -3.68 -2.19
N ARG A 235 5.59 -4.72 -1.77
CA ARG A 235 5.48 -5.15 -0.38
C ARG A 235 6.80 -5.73 0.14
N ILE A 236 7.33 -5.13 1.20
CA ILE A 236 8.55 -5.58 1.87
C ILE A 236 8.29 -6.57 3.01
N THR A 237 7.03 -6.82 3.29
CA THR A 237 6.54 -7.76 4.32
C THR A 237 5.39 -8.58 3.78
N ASP A 238 5.05 -9.69 4.44
CA ASP A 238 3.75 -10.33 4.31
C ASP A 238 2.65 -9.42 4.90
N ASP A 239 1.42 -9.86 4.99
CA ASP A 239 0.33 -9.03 5.52
C ASP A 239 0.64 -8.53 6.92
N PHE A 240 0.63 -7.21 7.07
CA PHE A 240 0.94 -6.52 8.32
C PHE A 240 -0.34 -6.24 9.10
N TRP A 241 -0.39 -6.73 10.32
CA TRP A 241 -1.52 -6.57 11.22
C TRP A 241 -1.13 -5.87 12.51
N ASP A 242 -2.10 -5.52 13.32
CA ASP A 242 -2.01 -4.80 14.57
C ASP A 242 -1.39 -5.63 15.71
N ASN A 243 -0.15 -6.07 15.53
CA ASN A 243 0.61 -6.75 16.56
C ASN A 243 2.06 -6.25 16.65
N TRP A 244 2.54 -6.08 17.86
CA TRP A 244 3.86 -5.53 18.15
C TRP A 244 5.03 -6.33 17.52
N PRO A 245 5.05 -7.68 17.54
CA PRO A 245 6.13 -8.43 16.90
C PRO A 245 6.32 -8.12 15.41
N GLN A 246 5.26 -7.90 14.65
CA GLN A 246 5.36 -7.51 13.25
C GLN A 246 5.90 -6.08 13.10
N LEU A 247 5.46 -5.15 13.96
CA LEU A 247 5.98 -3.78 13.96
C LEU A 247 7.46 -3.74 14.32
N LEU A 248 7.90 -4.55 15.29
CA LEU A 248 9.30 -4.67 15.68
C LEU A 248 10.17 -5.23 14.52
N ASP A 249 9.69 -6.27 13.81
CA ASP A 249 10.39 -6.82 12.64
C ASP A 249 10.52 -5.80 11.51
N MET A 250 9.55 -4.88 11.38
CA MET A 250 9.56 -3.85 10.34
C MET A 250 10.79 -2.93 10.40
N PHE A 251 11.38 -2.69 11.56
CA PHE A 251 12.64 -1.92 11.65
C PHE A 251 13.78 -2.56 10.86
N SER A 252 13.88 -3.89 10.86
CA SER A 252 14.90 -4.60 10.09
C SER A 252 14.61 -4.53 8.58
N ARG A 253 13.35 -4.66 8.20
CA ARG A 253 12.89 -4.52 6.80
C ARG A 253 13.09 -3.10 6.31
N ALA A 254 12.69 -2.10 7.10
CA ALA A 254 12.89 -0.69 6.79
C ALA A 254 14.37 -0.36 6.55
N GLN A 255 15.27 -0.86 7.39
CA GLN A 255 16.71 -0.66 7.24
C GLN A 255 17.24 -1.27 5.92
N THR A 256 16.74 -2.42 5.52
CA THR A 256 17.12 -3.08 4.26
C THR A 256 16.64 -2.28 3.05
N TRP A 257 15.42 -1.73 3.11
CA TRP A 257 14.73 -1.21 1.94
C TRP A 257 14.74 0.31 1.79
N CYS A 258 15.02 1.09 2.83
CA CYS A 258 14.94 2.56 2.78
C CYS A 258 15.81 3.20 1.70
N ILE A 259 16.95 2.59 1.34
CA ILE A 259 17.84 3.06 0.28
C ILE A 259 17.22 2.95 -1.13
N HIS A 260 16.14 2.23 -1.26
CA HIS A 260 15.43 2.00 -2.53
C HIS A 260 14.22 2.91 -2.72
N ALA A 261 13.87 3.72 -1.72
CA ALA A 261 12.78 4.69 -1.83
C ALA A 261 13.20 5.92 -2.67
N GLY A 262 12.41 6.27 -3.67
CA GLY A 262 12.68 7.41 -4.55
C GLY A 262 11.49 7.78 -5.40
N ALA A 263 11.62 8.87 -6.17
CA ALA A 263 10.55 9.29 -7.08
C ALA A 263 10.20 8.16 -8.06
N GLY A 264 8.92 7.83 -8.12
CA GLY A 264 8.39 6.77 -9.00
C GLY A 264 8.35 5.38 -8.38
N HIS A 265 9.02 5.11 -7.25
CA HIS A 265 9.12 3.78 -6.69
C HIS A 265 9.37 3.80 -5.17
N PHE A 266 8.58 3.03 -4.42
CA PHE A 266 8.56 3.04 -2.97
C PHE A 266 8.44 1.62 -2.39
N PRO A 267 9.35 1.21 -1.49
CA PRO A 267 9.16 0.04 -0.65
C PRO A 267 7.92 0.21 0.24
N ASP A 268 7.01 -0.76 0.21
CA ASP A 268 5.71 -0.70 0.87
C ASP A 268 5.72 -1.56 2.14
N ALA A 269 5.61 -0.92 3.28
CA ALA A 269 5.52 -1.59 4.58
C ALA A 269 4.10 -2.07 4.93
N ASP A 270 3.19 -2.04 3.96
CA ASP A 270 1.79 -2.43 4.03
C ASP A 270 0.86 -1.37 4.64
N MET A 271 -0.41 -1.77 4.70
CA MET A 271 -1.53 -0.96 5.16
C MET A 271 -1.37 -0.56 6.63
N LEU A 272 -2.09 0.48 7.00
CA LEU A 272 -2.13 1.01 8.36
C LEU A 272 -3.37 0.45 9.07
N PRO A 273 -3.25 -0.54 9.96
CA PRO A 273 -4.36 -1.10 10.73
C PRO A 273 -4.72 -0.17 11.89
N VAL A 274 -5.24 1.02 11.58
CA VAL A 274 -5.62 2.06 12.55
C VAL A 274 -7.13 2.20 12.66
N GLY A 275 -7.60 2.61 13.84
CA GLY A 275 -9.02 2.85 14.10
C GLY A 275 -9.87 1.57 13.97
N ALA A 276 -11.01 1.68 13.30
CA ALA A 276 -11.99 0.62 13.16
C ALA A 276 -11.59 -0.36 12.04
N ILE A 277 -11.14 -1.55 12.37
CA ILE A 277 -10.78 -2.65 11.46
C ILE A 277 -11.69 -3.86 11.67
N LEU A 278 -11.65 -4.86 10.78
CA LEU A 278 -12.41 -6.12 10.88
C LEU A 278 -13.93 -5.92 11.06
N GLN A 279 -14.50 -4.92 10.36
CA GLN A 279 -15.90 -4.53 10.49
C GLN A 279 -16.88 -5.56 9.89
N ASP A 280 -16.40 -6.46 9.05
CA ASP A 280 -17.13 -7.60 8.49
C ASP A 280 -17.35 -8.72 9.52
N TYR A 281 -16.57 -8.79 10.60
CA TYR A 281 -16.81 -9.70 11.75
C TYR A 281 -17.64 -9.08 12.86
N GLY A 282 -17.91 -7.79 12.80
CA GLY A 282 -18.74 -7.07 13.76
C GLY A 282 -18.40 -5.59 13.85
N PRO A 283 -19.35 -4.75 14.31
CA PRO A 283 -19.19 -3.29 14.28
C PRO A 283 -18.18 -2.74 15.29
N ASP A 284 -17.72 -3.57 16.24
CA ASP A 284 -16.87 -3.17 17.37
C ASP A 284 -15.37 -3.46 17.12
N GLY A 285 -15.01 -3.97 15.92
CA GLY A 285 -13.62 -4.23 15.55
C GLY A 285 -12.79 -2.93 15.59
N TRP A 286 -11.67 -2.96 16.32
CA TRP A 286 -10.77 -1.83 16.50
C TRP A 286 -9.33 -2.30 16.56
N THR A 287 -8.40 -1.47 16.12
CA THR A 287 -6.96 -1.78 16.21
C THR A 287 -6.55 -2.14 17.64
N LYS A 288 -5.72 -3.18 17.79
CA LYS A 288 -5.13 -3.61 19.06
C LYS A 288 -3.87 -2.83 19.42
N PHE A 289 -3.30 -2.11 18.44
CA PHE A 289 -2.16 -1.25 18.75
C PHE A 289 -2.52 -0.19 19.78
N THR A 290 -1.66 -0.06 20.79
CA THR A 290 -1.70 1.08 21.69
C THR A 290 -1.47 2.39 20.92
N LYS A 291 -1.79 3.52 21.53
CA LYS A 291 -1.52 4.83 20.91
C LYS A 291 -0.03 5.05 20.64
N ASP A 292 0.84 4.58 21.54
CA ASP A 292 2.29 4.72 21.39
C ASP A 292 2.82 3.82 20.25
N GLU A 293 2.29 2.60 20.07
CA GLU A 293 2.61 1.73 18.93
C GLU A 293 2.12 2.31 17.59
N GLN A 294 0.94 2.92 17.55
CA GLN A 294 0.46 3.62 16.34
C GLN A 294 1.36 4.81 15.99
N ILE A 295 1.82 5.59 16.97
CA ILE A 295 2.79 6.67 16.78
C ILE A 295 4.11 6.12 16.22
N THR A 296 4.59 4.99 16.74
CA THR A 296 5.80 4.31 16.26
C THR A 296 5.65 3.86 14.81
N MET A 297 4.55 3.21 14.48
CA MET A 297 4.24 2.79 13.11
C MET A 297 4.24 3.98 12.15
N MET A 298 3.45 5.02 12.47
CA MET A 298 3.34 6.20 11.61
C MET A 298 4.68 6.92 11.42
N SER A 299 5.49 7.02 12.49
CA SER A 299 6.82 7.62 12.43
C SER A 299 7.77 6.82 11.54
N LEU A 300 7.78 5.49 11.65
CA LEU A 300 8.63 4.61 10.85
C LEU A 300 8.23 4.62 9.39
N TRP A 301 6.93 4.44 9.05
CA TRP A 301 6.45 4.49 7.67
C TRP A 301 6.81 5.81 7.00
N SER A 302 6.63 6.93 7.71
CA SER A 302 6.89 8.25 7.14
C SER A 302 8.37 8.54 6.95
N ILE A 303 9.23 8.20 7.93
CA ILE A 303 10.67 8.48 7.81
C ILE A 303 11.35 7.59 6.77
N MET A 304 10.92 6.33 6.58
CA MET A 304 11.43 5.46 5.52
C MET A 304 10.76 5.70 4.15
N ARG A 305 9.74 6.56 4.11
CA ARG A 305 8.97 6.89 2.91
C ARG A 305 8.20 5.70 2.31
N SER A 306 7.59 4.89 3.17
CA SER A 306 6.61 3.89 2.74
C SER A 306 5.31 4.57 2.26
N PRO A 307 4.63 4.03 1.25
CA PRO A 307 3.24 4.40 0.99
C PRO A 307 2.38 4.32 2.25
N LEU A 308 1.38 5.19 2.38
CA LEU A 308 0.43 5.17 3.48
C LEU A 308 -0.95 4.76 2.97
N MET A 309 -1.34 3.52 3.23
CA MET A 309 -2.65 3.00 2.84
C MET A 309 -3.47 2.70 4.10
N ILE A 310 -4.45 3.54 4.39
CA ILE A 310 -5.36 3.37 5.54
C ILE A 310 -6.13 2.05 5.38
N GLY A 311 -6.11 1.21 6.42
CA GLY A 311 -6.87 -0.05 6.46
C GLY A 311 -8.20 0.06 7.21
N GLY A 312 -8.37 1.06 8.07
CA GLY A 312 -9.56 1.23 8.90
C GLY A 312 -10.77 1.83 8.17
N GLU A 313 -11.94 1.60 8.73
CA GLU A 313 -13.22 2.23 8.34
C GLU A 313 -13.22 3.71 8.74
N MET A 314 -12.97 4.59 7.77
CA MET A 314 -12.70 6.00 8.04
C MET A 314 -13.87 6.74 8.67
N THR A 315 -15.11 6.35 8.39
CA THR A 315 -16.33 7.02 8.93
C THR A 315 -16.51 6.82 10.45
N LYS A 316 -15.70 5.93 11.05
CA LYS A 316 -15.73 5.61 12.48
C LYS A 316 -14.52 6.12 13.26
N PHE A 317 -13.61 6.86 12.63
CA PHE A 317 -12.37 7.30 13.27
C PHE A 317 -12.62 8.24 14.44
N ASP A 318 -11.85 8.02 15.51
CA ASP A 318 -11.78 8.92 16.65
C ASP A 318 -10.78 10.07 16.41
N ASP A 319 -10.79 11.06 17.31
CA ASP A 319 -9.91 12.23 17.23
C ASP A 319 -8.42 11.84 17.25
N PHE A 320 -8.05 10.75 17.94
CA PHE A 320 -6.67 10.31 17.98
C PHE A 320 -6.23 9.74 16.62
N THR A 321 -7.03 8.87 16.03
CA THR A 321 -6.76 8.34 14.68
C THR A 321 -6.68 9.47 13.65
N MET A 322 -7.60 10.44 13.73
CA MET A 322 -7.56 11.62 12.87
C MET A 322 -6.28 12.42 13.07
N SER A 323 -5.80 12.59 14.31
CA SER A 323 -4.55 13.33 14.59
C SER A 323 -3.31 12.67 13.98
N LEU A 324 -3.28 11.34 13.87
CA LEU A 324 -2.21 10.61 13.18
C LEU A 324 -2.19 10.94 11.67
N LEU A 325 -3.37 10.91 11.04
CA LEU A 325 -3.53 11.02 9.59
C LEU A 325 -3.47 12.46 9.06
N THR A 326 -3.57 13.44 9.94
CA THR A 326 -3.58 14.88 9.60
C THR A 326 -2.37 15.64 10.11
N ASN A 327 -1.36 14.94 10.67
CA ASN A 327 -0.14 15.57 11.15
C ASN A 327 0.69 16.08 9.96
N ALA A 328 0.76 17.42 9.83
CA ALA A 328 1.39 18.08 8.69
C ALA A 328 2.92 17.85 8.64
N ASP A 329 3.59 17.80 9.80
CA ASP A 329 5.03 17.53 9.86
C ASP A 329 5.35 16.09 9.46
N LEU A 330 4.51 15.12 9.84
CA LEU A 330 4.63 13.73 9.43
C LEU A 330 4.50 13.59 7.90
N ILE A 331 3.49 14.24 7.33
CA ILE A 331 3.24 14.22 5.87
C ILE A 331 4.35 14.97 5.12
N ASP A 332 4.90 16.04 5.68
CA ASP A 332 6.06 16.72 5.12
C ASP A 332 7.29 15.81 5.11
N CYS A 333 7.55 15.07 6.21
CA CYS A 333 8.59 14.05 6.25
C CYS A 333 8.44 13.01 5.16
N LEU A 334 7.25 12.44 4.98
CA LEU A 334 6.95 11.45 3.96
C LEU A 334 7.25 11.97 2.55
N ASN A 335 6.78 13.17 2.23
CA ASN A 335 6.75 13.70 0.86
C ASN A 335 8.03 14.44 0.46
N ASN A 336 8.70 15.10 1.40
CA ASN A 336 9.74 16.08 1.11
C ASN A 336 11.12 15.69 1.65
N THR A 337 11.38 14.39 1.89
CA THR A 337 12.67 13.90 2.38
C THR A 337 13.36 12.92 1.43
N HIS A 338 14.62 12.64 1.72
CA HIS A 338 15.45 11.67 1.01
C HIS A 338 16.58 11.15 1.91
N SER A 339 17.20 10.04 1.50
CA SER A 339 18.36 9.45 2.18
C SER A 339 18.11 9.06 3.64
N ALA A 340 16.90 8.56 3.92
CA ALA A 340 16.57 8.02 5.24
C ALA A 340 17.46 6.83 5.60
N HIS A 341 17.94 6.80 6.84
CA HIS A 341 18.78 5.71 7.36
C HIS A 341 18.76 5.67 8.89
N PRO A 342 19.00 4.51 9.51
CA PRO A 342 19.21 4.46 10.95
C PRO A 342 20.57 5.08 11.32
N LEU A 343 20.58 5.94 12.35
CA LEU A 343 21.81 6.44 12.97
C LEU A 343 22.42 5.36 13.87
N PHE A 344 21.57 4.68 14.61
CA PHE A 344 21.96 3.51 15.40
C PHE A 344 20.77 2.59 15.65
N ARG A 345 21.10 1.34 15.95
CA ARG A 345 20.23 0.34 16.56
C ARG A 345 21.06 -0.34 17.64
N LYS A 346 20.67 -0.22 18.90
CA LYS A 346 21.41 -0.74 20.04
C LYS A 346 20.51 -1.49 20.99
N THR A 347 20.95 -2.66 21.41
CA THR A 347 20.31 -3.42 22.49
C THR A 347 20.69 -2.80 23.83
N VAL A 348 19.71 -2.54 24.65
CA VAL A 348 19.88 -2.04 26.02
C VAL A 348 19.13 -2.96 26.99
N ASP A 349 19.35 -2.80 28.29
CA ASP A 349 18.56 -3.54 29.28
C ASP A 349 17.07 -3.19 29.12
N GLY A 350 16.28 -4.21 28.79
CA GLY A 350 14.83 -4.08 28.57
C GLY A 350 14.36 -3.92 27.13
N GLY A 351 15.25 -3.98 26.12
CA GLY A 351 14.84 -3.94 24.69
C GLY A 351 15.85 -3.30 23.76
N GLU A 352 15.37 -2.71 22.68
CA GLU A 352 16.20 -1.97 21.71
C GLU A 352 15.84 -0.48 21.71
N GLN A 353 16.85 0.36 21.47
CA GLN A 353 16.71 1.78 21.12
C GLN A 353 17.19 1.98 19.70
N ILE A 354 16.40 2.69 18.90
CA ILE A 354 16.68 2.92 17.48
C ILE A 354 16.54 4.41 17.19
N ALA A 355 17.48 4.98 16.43
CA ALA A 355 17.35 6.35 15.92
C ALA A 355 17.45 6.34 14.40
N TRP A 356 16.56 7.09 13.75
CA TRP A 356 16.53 7.30 12.30
C TRP A 356 16.70 8.76 11.95
N PHE A 357 17.33 9.02 10.82
CA PHE A 357 17.55 10.37 10.30
C PHE A 357 17.26 10.45 8.80
N THR A 358 16.74 11.61 8.36
CA THR A 358 16.51 11.90 6.96
C THR A 358 16.68 13.39 6.68
N SER A 359 17.07 13.72 5.46
CA SER A 359 17.25 15.11 4.99
C SER A 359 16.03 15.57 4.20
N CYS A 360 15.61 16.82 4.40
CA CYS A 360 14.57 17.43 3.57
C CYS A 360 15.15 17.92 2.23
N THR A 361 14.31 17.97 1.22
CA THR A 361 14.65 18.45 -0.12
C THR A 361 14.98 19.95 -0.18
N ASP A 362 14.61 20.72 0.85
CA ASP A 362 14.93 22.14 1.01
C ASP A 362 16.40 22.41 1.34
N GLY A 363 17.18 21.38 1.70
CA GLY A 363 18.58 21.45 2.09
C GLY A 363 18.85 22.14 3.45
N LYS A 364 17.81 22.46 4.22
CA LYS A 364 17.90 23.19 5.49
C LYS A 364 17.23 22.48 6.65
N SER A 365 16.26 21.63 6.37
CA SER A 365 15.48 20.91 7.37
C SER A 365 15.81 19.42 7.35
N TYR A 366 15.57 18.77 8.47
CA TYR A 366 15.84 17.35 8.66
C TYR A 366 14.76 16.76 9.56
N TYR A 367 14.60 15.43 9.54
CA TYR A 367 13.83 14.74 10.55
C TYR A 367 14.68 13.70 11.26
N ILE A 368 14.46 13.57 12.57
CA ILE A 368 15.04 12.53 13.40
C ILE A 368 13.92 11.87 14.21
N ALA A 369 13.92 10.54 14.25
CA ALA A 369 12.98 9.77 15.04
C ALA A 369 13.73 8.86 16.01
N LEU A 370 13.32 8.87 17.27
CA LEU A 370 13.87 8.08 18.37
C LEU A 370 12.80 7.08 18.81
N PHE A 371 13.11 5.79 18.72
CA PHE A 371 12.19 4.69 18.98
C PHE A 371 12.64 3.88 20.20
N ASN A 372 11.71 3.65 21.12
CA ASN A 372 11.88 2.74 22.25
C ASN A 372 11.17 1.41 21.96
N CYS A 373 11.91 0.40 21.59
CA CYS A 373 11.36 -0.94 21.33
C CYS A 373 11.36 -1.84 22.59
N GLY A 374 11.51 -1.27 23.77
CA GLY A 374 11.52 -1.97 25.05
C GLY A 374 10.23 -1.79 25.85
N GLU A 375 10.10 -2.59 26.92
CA GLU A 375 8.93 -2.66 27.80
C GLU A 375 8.89 -1.57 28.88
N LYS A 376 9.92 -0.72 28.97
CA LYS A 376 10.01 0.35 29.97
C LYS A 376 10.29 1.68 29.28
N GLU A 377 9.73 2.75 29.81
CA GLU A 377 10.08 4.08 29.37
C GLU A 377 11.57 4.38 29.61
N CYS A 378 12.19 5.08 28.69
CA CYS A 378 13.62 5.37 28.76
C CYS A 378 13.98 6.69 28.09
N SER A 379 15.13 7.24 28.47
CA SER A 379 15.74 8.34 27.76
C SER A 379 16.57 7.83 26.61
N ILE A 380 16.37 8.39 25.42
CA ILE A 380 17.13 8.07 24.22
C ILE A 380 17.84 9.33 23.74
N THR A 381 19.16 9.23 23.59
CA THR A 381 19.98 10.32 23.04
C THR A 381 20.59 9.87 21.71
N ALA A 382 20.53 10.75 20.71
CA ALA A 382 21.17 10.59 19.42
C ALA A 382 22.07 11.78 19.11
N GLU A 383 23.31 11.52 18.69
CA GLU A 383 24.19 12.53 18.13
C GLU A 383 23.63 13.00 16.78
N LEU A 384 23.65 14.31 16.55
CA LEU A 384 23.20 14.88 15.30
C LEU A 384 24.34 14.81 14.26
N PRO A 385 24.08 14.28 13.05
CA PRO A 385 25.12 14.07 12.03
C PRO A 385 25.61 15.38 11.39
N ILE A 386 25.10 16.52 11.85
CA ILE A 386 25.38 17.85 11.30
C ILE A 386 25.71 18.80 12.46
N ASP A 387 26.89 19.39 12.39
CA ASP A 387 27.39 20.34 13.40
C ASP A 387 26.81 21.73 13.17
N CYS A 388 25.62 21.98 13.73
CA CYS A 388 24.99 23.28 13.82
C CYS A 388 23.89 23.32 14.91
N THR A 389 23.38 24.49 15.22
CA THR A 389 22.22 24.66 16.08
C THR A 389 20.94 24.53 15.27
N PHE A 390 19.96 23.83 15.82
CA PHE A 390 18.66 23.63 15.23
C PHE A 390 17.53 24.13 16.15
N SER A 391 16.53 24.75 15.56
CA SER A 391 15.18 24.77 16.13
C SER A 391 14.58 23.38 15.91
N ALA A 392 14.19 22.69 16.98
CA ALA A 392 13.63 21.35 16.98
C ALA A 392 12.17 21.39 17.44
N ARG A 393 11.26 20.90 16.58
CA ARG A 393 9.85 20.73 16.89
C ARG A 393 9.55 19.24 17.03
N GLU A 394 9.10 18.83 18.21
CA GLU A 394 8.58 17.47 18.42
C GLU A 394 7.18 17.39 17.78
N ILE A 395 7.04 16.55 16.75
CA ILE A 395 5.87 16.60 15.84
C ILE A 395 4.57 16.02 16.44
N TRP A 396 4.67 15.19 17.48
CA TRP A 396 3.50 14.55 18.10
C TRP A 396 2.92 15.40 19.23
N THR A 397 3.76 16.13 19.95
CA THR A 397 3.35 17.01 21.07
C THR A 397 3.27 18.47 20.69
N GLY A 398 3.95 18.85 19.59
CA GLY A 398 4.07 20.24 19.16
C GLY A 398 5.05 21.06 19.99
N ALA A 399 5.86 20.43 20.85
CA ALA A 399 6.83 21.13 21.69
C ALA A 399 8.04 21.61 20.86
N ASP A 400 8.44 22.86 21.08
CA ASP A 400 9.60 23.46 20.44
C ASP A 400 10.78 23.54 21.42
N SER A 401 11.99 23.35 20.92
CA SER A 401 13.25 23.45 21.65
C SER A 401 14.38 23.89 20.74
N GLU A 402 15.55 24.21 21.31
CA GLU A 402 16.79 24.42 20.56
C GLU A 402 17.79 23.31 20.94
N VAL A 403 18.44 22.72 19.94
CA VAL A 403 19.38 21.61 20.13
C VAL A 403 20.65 21.82 19.31
N SER A 404 21.77 21.32 19.84
CA SER A 404 23.08 21.36 19.16
C SER A 404 23.89 20.12 19.58
N GLY A 405 24.54 19.46 18.61
CA GLY A 405 25.35 18.28 18.82
C GLY A 405 24.58 17.00 19.07
N GLU A 406 23.57 17.03 19.93
CA GLU A 406 22.73 15.87 20.25
C GLU A 406 21.29 16.26 20.52
N ILE A 407 20.38 15.27 20.43
CA ILE A 407 18.97 15.39 20.80
C ILE A 407 18.60 14.24 21.76
N THR A 408 17.86 14.58 22.80
CA THR A 408 17.40 13.61 23.81
C THR A 408 15.88 13.70 23.97
N ALA A 409 15.23 12.54 24.03
CA ALA A 409 13.81 12.43 24.37
C ALA A 409 13.56 11.32 25.38
N PHE A 410 12.55 11.52 26.22
CA PHE A 410 12.02 10.48 27.09
C PHE A 410 10.87 9.78 26.37
N VAL A 411 11.05 8.51 26.06
CA VAL A 411 10.16 7.75 25.16
C VAL A 411 9.51 6.60 25.93
N LYS A 412 8.19 6.52 25.86
CA LYS A 412 7.39 5.46 26.46
C LYS A 412 7.70 4.09 25.85
N PRO A 413 7.30 2.97 26.52
CA PRO A 413 7.38 1.64 25.93
C PRO A 413 6.71 1.59 24.56
N HIS A 414 7.35 0.93 23.59
CA HIS A 414 6.92 0.79 22.21
C HIS A 414 6.64 2.12 21.48
N GLY A 415 7.05 3.24 22.07
CA GLY A 415 6.76 4.58 21.59
C GLY A 415 7.86 5.17 20.70
N ALA A 416 7.55 6.33 20.15
CA ALA A 416 8.48 7.16 19.39
C ALA A 416 8.40 8.63 19.81
N ALA A 417 9.52 9.35 19.68
CA ALA A 417 9.58 10.79 19.62
C ALA A 417 10.21 11.19 18.28
N MET A 418 9.55 12.06 17.55
CA MET A 418 10.00 12.45 16.21
C MET A 418 10.09 13.97 16.11
N PHE A 419 11.21 14.46 15.60
CA PHE A 419 11.49 15.88 15.55
C PHE A 419 11.75 16.35 14.11
N ARG A 420 11.15 17.49 13.77
CA ARG A 420 11.60 18.31 12.65
C ARG A 420 12.69 19.25 13.14
N LEU A 421 13.84 19.24 12.48
CA LEU A 421 15.00 20.06 12.78
C LEU A 421 15.16 21.10 11.67
N THR A 422 15.21 22.39 12.03
CA THR A 422 15.48 23.49 11.09
C THR A 422 16.70 24.25 11.54
N ARG A 423 17.67 24.47 10.65
CA ARG A 423 18.87 25.25 10.99
C ARG A 423 18.50 26.66 11.41
N VAL A 424 19.08 27.12 12.51
CA VAL A 424 18.97 28.49 13.00
C VAL A 424 19.91 29.41 12.27
#